data_6e6d5c750e5bc60526f81847317e6291
#
_entry.id   6e6d5c750e5bc60526f81847317e6291
#
_cell.length_a   1.000
_cell.length_b   1.000
_cell.length_c   1.000
_cell.angle_alpha   90.00
_cell.angle_beta   90.00
_cell.angle_gamma   90.00
#
_symmetry.space_group_name_H-M   'P 1'
#
loop_
_entity.id
_entity.type
_entity.pdbx_description
1 polymer ?
#
loop_
_entity_poly.entity_id
_entity_poly.type
_entity_poly.pdbx_seq_one_letter_code
_entity_poly.pdbx_strand_id
1 'polypeptide(L)'
;MIYSNSSKLLNFALGAALIFGATACSEDDDSTDMTNEPTVATLDVSTQVISQNRVEVTMTEVPSDGWIVIHADNGSNGPVVPAIISEPKWIEAGSNMSVMVQIDANATITDGDQVWVMLHEDTGTKMQYEFDGNNDLDPPFVVDGAPVMSAVNIMSAKITSPDMDITNNTVVLPEVVAAADGWLVIHNDNGMGGIVLPEIIGKVQVSKGVNTNVTVQLDASVNLSSGQKLFPMLHLDNGQIGVYEFDGNSAFDGPEIFGNLAFPGNVIFTSFTVLNVN
;
A
#
# COMPACT_ATOMS: atom_id res chain seq x y z
N MET A 1 4.15 -38.48 48.47
CA MET A 1 2.74 -38.78 48.59
C MET A 1 2.15 -38.53 47.23
N ILE A 2 2.18 -39.42 46.26
CA ILE A 2 1.34 -40.58 45.96
C ILE A 2 -0.14 -40.29 46.25
N TYR A 3 -0.93 -40.09 45.20
CA TYR A 3 -2.14 -40.82 44.91
C TYR A 3 -2.58 -40.58 43.43
N SER A 4 -2.40 -41.58 42.65
CA SER A 4 -3.05 -42.16 41.51
C SER A 4 -4.57 -42.37 41.76
N ASN A 5 -5.41 -42.21 40.76
CA ASN A 5 -6.46 -43.20 40.50
C ASN A 5 -6.96 -43.15 39.04
N SER A 6 -6.91 -44.36 38.52
CA SER A 6 -7.38 -44.81 37.20
C SER A 6 -8.87 -45.19 37.18
N SER A 7 -9.32 -45.47 35.98
CA SER A 7 -10.38 -46.42 35.53
C SER A 7 -11.80 -45.87 35.45
N LYS A 8 -12.62 -46.17 34.42
CA LYS A 8 -12.90 -47.50 33.81
C LYS A 8 -13.58 -47.32 32.44
N LEU A 9 -13.18 -48.22 31.57
CA LEU A 9 -13.92 -48.64 30.36
C LEU A 9 -15.32 -49.18 30.68
N LEU A 10 -16.27 -49.01 29.77
CA LEU A 10 -17.42 -49.94 29.63
C LEU A 10 -17.75 -50.10 28.14
N ASN A 11 -17.42 -51.25 27.60
CA ASN A 11 -17.93 -51.81 26.35
C ASN A 11 -19.37 -52.29 26.53
N PHE A 12 -20.21 -52.05 25.51
CA PHE A 12 -21.35 -52.94 25.24
C PHE A 12 -21.45 -53.16 23.73
N ALA A 13 -21.29 -54.42 23.36
CA ALA A 13 -21.58 -54.97 22.05
C ALA A 13 -22.84 -55.80 22.14
N LEU A 14 -23.63 -55.80 21.08
CA LEU A 14 -24.59 -56.83 20.58
C LEU A 14 -25.54 -56.13 19.63
N GLY A 15 -25.90 -56.53 18.43
CA GLY A 15 -25.67 -57.72 17.61
C GLY A 15 -26.65 -57.64 16.46
N ALA A 16 -26.18 -57.99 15.32
CA ALA A 16 -26.77 -58.55 14.11
C ALA A 16 -28.22 -58.28 13.69
N ALA A 17 -28.42 -57.86 12.40
CA ALA A 17 -29.13 -58.68 11.41
C ALA A 17 -29.01 -58.06 9.98
N LEU A 18 -28.65 -58.89 9.05
CA LEU A 18 -28.59 -58.65 7.60
C LEU A 18 -30.01 -58.47 7.01
N ILE A 19 -30.16 -57.52 6.03
CA ILE A 19 -31.03 -57.74 4.88
C ILE A 19 -30.34 -57.08 3.65
N PHE A 20 -30.18 -57.89 2.59
CA PHE A 20 -29.75 -57.52 1.26
C PHE A 20 -30.80 -56.65 0.55
N GLY A 21 -30.34 -55.58 -0.06
CA GLY A 21 -31.12 -54.78 -1.03
C GLY A 21 -30.12 -54.05 -1.94
N ALA A 22 -29.75 -54.68 -3.06
CA ALA A 22 -29.00 -54.01 -4.08
C ALA A 22 -29.95 -53.08 -4.87
N THR A 23 -29.76 -51.79 -4.76
CA THR A 23 -30.16 -50.84 -5.78
C THR A 23 -28.93 -49.99 -6.14
N ALA A 24 -28.42 -50.22 -7.33
CA ALA A 24 -27.43 -49.33 -7.93
C ALA A 24 -28.12 -47.97 -8.18
N CYS A 25 -27.76 -46.96 -7.39
CA CYS A 25 -27.84 -45.59 -7.83
C CYS A 25 -26.44 -45.16 -8.20
N SER A 26 -26.28 -44.88 -9.47
CA SER A 26 -25.16 -44.07 -9.94
C SER A 26 -25.29 -42.71 -9.31
N GLU A 27 -24.48 -42.40 -8.30
CA GLU A 27 -24.24 -41.05 -7.88
C GLU A 27 -23.30 -40.43 -8.91
N ASP A 28 -23.90 -39.74 -9.90
CA ASP A 28 -23.21 -38.69 -10.62
C ASP A 28 -22.95 -37.59 -9.59
N ASP A 29 -21.76 -37.65 -8.99
CA ASP A 29 -21.23 -36.56 -8.16
C ASP A 29 -20.74 -35.45 -9.12
N ASP A 30 -21.75 -34.83 -9.80
CA ASP A 30 -21.55 -33.57 -10.49
C ASP A 30 -21.53 -32.44 -9.42
N SER A 31 -20.50 -32.43 -8.63
CA SER A 31 -20.10 -31.22 -7.90
C SER A 31 -19.62 -30.23 -8.94
N THR A 32 -20.57 -29.62 -9.66
CA THR A 32 -20.31 -28.33 -10.31
C THR A 32 -19.93 -27.38 -9.20
N ASP A 33 -18.62 -27.25 -8.97
CA ASP A 33 -18.04 -26.08 -8.32
C ASP A 33 -18.47 -24.87 -9.19
N MET A 34 -19.60 -24.30 -8.81
CA MET A 34 -20.11 -23.06 -9.38
C MET A 34 -19.20 -21.95 -8.84
N THR A 35 -17.93 -21.92 -9.32
CA THR A 35 -17.17 -20.69 -9.28
C THR A 35 -17.99 -19.71 -10.12
N ASN A 36 -18.65 -18.78 -9.44
CA ASN A 36 -19.42 -17.73 -10.09
C ASN A 36 -18.41 -16.74 -10.67
N GLU A 37 -17.79 -17.14 -11.80
CA GLU A 37 -16.87 -16.26 -12.53
C GLU A 37 -17.60 -14.97 -12.88
N PRO A 38 -16.99 -13.80 -12.66
CA PRO A 38 -17.61 -12.54 -13.00
C PRO A 38 -17.91 -12.47 -14.49
N THR A 39 -19.09 -12.00 -14.84
CA THR A 39 -19.51 -11.87 -16.26
C THR A 39 -19.14 -10.52 -16.88
N VAL A 40 -18.75 -9.57 -16.03
CA VAL A 40 -18.35 -8.21 -16.44
C VAL A 40 -17.15 -7.76 -15.62
N ALA A 41 -16.28 -6.97 -16.24
CA ALA A 41 -15.16 -6.36 -15.52
C ALA A 41 -15.64 -5.19 -14.65
N THR A 42 -15.12 -5.09 -13.41
CA THR A 42 -15.37 -3.98 -12.50
C THR A 42 -14.04 -3.43 -11.95
N LEU A 43 -14.01 -2.16 -11.59
CA LEU A 43 -12.82 -1.50 -11.07
C LEU A 43 -13.21 -0.56 -9.92
N ASP A 44 -12.71 -0.85 -8.72
CA ASP A 44 -12.85 0.01 -7.54
C ASP A 44 -11.48 0.58 -7.16
N VAL A 45 -11.31 1.85 -7.41
CA VAL A 45 -10.13 2.64 -7.09
C VAL A 45 -10.55 4.07 -6.80
N SER A 46 -9.93 4.69 -5.81
CA SER A 46 -10.27 6.05 -5.38
C SER A 46 -9.04 6.96 -5.29
N THR A 47 -9.31 8.26 -5.20
CA THR A 47 -8.30 9.26 -4.84
C THR A 47 -7.59 8.85 -3.56
N GLN A 48 -6.26 8.86 -3.58
CA GLN A 48 -5.46 8.34 -2.48
C GLN A 48 -4.12 9.06 -2.31
N VAL A 49 -3.64 9.04 -1.08
CA VAL A 49 -2.23 9.33 -0.76
C VAL A 49 -1.45 8.06 -1.07
N ILE A 50 -0.50 8.15 -2.01
CA ILE A 50 0.24 6.98 -2.48
C ILE A 50 1.56 6.81 -1.73
N SER A 51 1.93 5.55 -1.48
CA SER A 51 3.20 5.15 -0.87
C SER A 51 4.12 4.56 -1.92
N GLN A 52 5.39 4.98 -1.92
CA GLN A 52 6.42 4.44 -2.82
C GLN A 52 6.02 4.46 -4.29
N ASN A 53 5.29 5.50 -4.71
CA ASN A 53 4.75 5.65 -6.06
C ASN A 53 3.86 4.48 -6.53
N ARG A 54 3.09 3.89 -5.62
CA ARG A 54 2.15 2.80 -5.92
C ARG A 54 0.72 3.26 -5.74
N VAL A 55 -0.09 2.99 -6.75
CA VAL A 55 -1.55 3.15 -6.68
C VAL A 55 -2.17 1.83 -6.23
N GLU A 56 -2.99 1.87 -5.19
CA GLU A 56 -3.76 0.73 -4.71
C GLU A 56 -5.11 0.68 -5.43
N VAL A 57 -5.37 -0.40 -6.15
CA VAL A 57 -6.71 -0.77 -6.62
C VAL A 57 -7.35 -1.60 -5.52
N THR A 58 -8.41 -1.06 -4.90
CA THR A 58 -9.07 -1.69 -3.74
C THR A 58 -9.63 -3.05 -4.10
N MET A 59 -10.33 -3.12 -5.23
CA MET A 59 -10.89 -4.36 -5.76
C MET A 59 -11.10 -4.24 -7.27
N THR A 60 -10.88 -5.33 -7.98
CA THR A 60 -11.31 -5.51 -9.36
C THR A 60 -11.81 -6.92 -9.57
N GLU A 61 -12.85 -7.08 -10.37
CA GLU A 61 -13.32 -8.37 -10.86
C GLU A 61 -13.18 -8.39 -12.37
N VAL A 62 -12.64 -9.45 -12.94
CA VAL A 62 -12.43 -9.59 -14.38
C VAL A 62 -12.87 -10.98 -14.85
N PRO A 63 -13.56 -11.09 -16.02
CA PRO A 63 -14.05 -12.37 -16.54
C PRO A 63 -12.96 -13.25 -17.13
N SER A 64 -11.80 -12.71 -17.44
CA SER A 64 -10.60 -13.39 -17.96
C SER A 64 -9.34 -12.78 -17.38
N ASP A 65 -8.20 -13.45 -17.50
CA ASP A 65 -6.90 -12.89 -17.15
C ASP A 65 -6.69 -11.55 -17.85
N GLY A 66 -5.99 -10.64 -17.19
CA GLY A 66 -5.84 -9.29 -17.72
C GLY A 66 -4.77 -8.46 -17.02
N TRP A 67 -4.85 -7.16 -17.25
CA TRP A 67 -3.86 -6.19 -16.80
C TRP A 67 -4.53 -5.00 -16.14
N ILE A 68 -3.88 -4.47 -15.11
CA ILE A 68 -4.13 -3.12 -14.61
C ILE A 68 -2.96 -2.25 -15.07
N VAL A 69 -3.26 -1.15 -15.74
CA VAL A 69 -2.28 -0.15 -16.15
C VAL A 69 -2.72 1.25 -15.73
N ILE A 70 -1.77 2.18 -15.68
CA ILE A 70 -2.04 3.59 -15.38
C ILE A 70 -1.60 4.43 -16.56
N HIS A 71 -2.50 5.29 -17.02
CA HIS A 71 -2.23 6.30 -18.03
C HIS A 71 -2.15 7.69 -17.41
N ALA A 72 -1.37 8.58 -18.00
CA ALA A 72 -1.42 10.01 -17.65
C ALA A 72 -2.75 10.61 -18.08
N ASP A 73 -3.17 11.70 -17.43
CA ASP A 73 -4.27 12.52 -17.91
C ASP A 73 -3.85 13.33 -19.13
N ASN A 74 -4.76 13.44 -20.11
CA ASN A 74 -4.51 14.17 -21.36
C ASN A 74 -4.83 15.69 -21.27
N GLY A 75 -5.18 16.18 -20.09
CA GLY A 75 -5.60 17.56 -19.83
C GLY A 75 -7.02 17.90 -20.30
N SER A 76 -7.78 16.88 -20.75
CA SER A 76 -9.16 17.04 -21.26
C SER A 76 -10.09 15.97 -20.67
N ASN A 77 -9.79 15.53 -19.44
CA ASN A 77 -10.55 14.53 -18.69
C ASN A 77 -10.61 13.17 -19.41
N GLY A 78 -9.45 12.66 -19.81
CA GLY A 78 -9.29 11.35 -20.44
C GLY A 78 -7.84 10.86 -20.36
N PRO A 79 -7.60 9.55 -20.60
CA PRO A 79 -6.25 8.99 -20.59
C PRO A 79 -5.45 9.36 -21.84
N VAL A 80 -4.12 9.41 -21.71
CA VAL A 80 -3.18 9.39 -22.82
C VAL A 80 -2.97 7.93 -23.23
N VAL A 81 -3.51 7.52 -24.38
CA VAL A 81 -3.37 6.15 -24.89
C VAL A 81 -2.55 6.14 -26.19
N PRO A 82 -1.80 5.06 -26.49
CA PRO A 82 -1.62 3.82 -25.73
C PRO A 82 -0.58 3.93 -24.60
N ALA A 83 0.13 5.06 -24.49
CA ALA A 83 1.21 5.21 -23.52
C ALA A 83 0.73 5.04 -22.08
N ILE A 84 1.45 4.22 -21.32
CA ILE A 84 1.24 4.01 -19.88
C ILE A 84 2.35 4.67 -19.08
N ILE A 85 2.06 5.01 -17.83
CA ILE A 85 3.02 5.55 -16.86
C ILE A 85 3.26 4.59 -15.70
N SER A 86 2.88 3.34 -15.85
CA SER A 86 3.07 2.29 -14.84
C SER A 86 3.75 1.06 -15.43
N GLU A 87 4.33 0.25 -14.56
CA GLU A 87 4.58 -1.14 -14.88
C GLU A 87 3.22 -1.85 -15.03
N PRO A 88 2.96 -2.58 -16.13
CA PRO A 88 1.71 -3.33 -16.28
C PRO A 88 1.58 -4.38 -15.18
N LYS A 89 0.46 -4.39 -14.47
CA LYS A 89 0.19 -5.35 -13.40
C LYS A 89 -0.76 -6.43 -13.88
N TRP A 90 -0.24 -7.63 -14.09
CA TRP A 90 -1.05 -8.78 -14.46
C TRP A 90 -1.96 -9.24 -13.31
N ILE A 91 -3.20 -9.63 -13.63
CA ILE A 91 -4.24 -10.12 -12.72
C ILE A 91 -4.90 -11.36 -13.30
N GLU A 92 -5.29 -12.29 -12.42
CA GLU A 92 -6.04 -13.49 -12.81
C GLU A 92 -7.53 -13.18 -12.98
N ALA A 93 -8.21 -13.99 -13.76
CA ALA A 93 -9.68 -14.00 -13.81
C ALA A 93 -10.28 -14.13 -12.41
N GLY A 94 -11.42 -13.49 -12.18
CA GLY A 94 -12.06 -13.48 -10.89
C GLY A 94 -11.79 -12.18 -10.10
N SER A 95 -11.88 -12.28 -8.77
CA SER A 95 -11.74 -11.14 -7.85
C SER A 95 -10.30 -10.95 -7.41
N ASN A 96 -9.78 -9.74 -7.59
CA ASN A 96 -8.45 -9.32 -7.16
C ASN A 96 -8.58 -8.16 -6.18
N MET A 97 -7.99 -8.26 -4.99
CA MET A 97 -8.11 -7.26 -3.91
C MET A 97 -6.75 -6.65 -3.57
N SER A 98 -6.78 -5.36 -3.21
CA SER A 98 -5.59 -4.61 -2.76
C SER A 98 -4.39 -4.75 -3.71
N VAL A 99 -4.67 -4.58 -5.01
CA VAL A 99 -3.64 -4.72 -6.05
C VAL A 99 -2.82 -3.44 -6.12
N MET A 100 -1.52 -3.55 -5.86
CA MET A 100 -0.58 -2.43 -5.97
C MET A 100 -0.03 -2.33 -7.39
N VAL A 101 -0.21 -1.19 -8.03
CA VAL A 101 0.30 -0.87 -9.38
C VAL A 101 1.43 0.15 -9.25
N GLN A 102 2.63 -0.23 -9.66
CA GLN A 102 3.81 0.60 -9.59
C GLN A 102 3.82 1.63 -10.71
N ILE A 103 3.93 2.92 -10.37
CA ILE A 103 4.23 3.98 -11.35
C ILE A 103 5.70 3.87 -11.75
N ASP A 104 5.97 4.00 -13.06
CA ASP A 104 7.32 3.93 -13.62
C ASP A 104 8.27 4.96 -12.96
N ALA A 105 9.49 4.53 -12.70
CA ALA A 105 10.51 5.41 -12.12
C ALA A 105 10.86 6.64 -13.00
N ASN A 106 10.56 6.57 -14.29
CA ASN A 106 10.78 7.67 -15.23
C ASN A 106 9.54 8.55 -15.44
N ALA A 107 8.38 8.15 -14.91
CA ALA A 107 7.17 8.95 -15.01
C ALA A 107 7.27 10.17 -14.09
N THR A 108 6.96 11.34 -14.63
CA THR A 108 6.86 12.56 -13.83
C THR A 108 5.48 12.63 -13.23
N ILE A 109 5.39 12.62 -11.89
CA ILE A 109 4.15 12.80 -11.14
C ILE A 109 4.32 13.91 -10.11
N THR A 110 3.26 14.66 -9.88
CA THR A 110 3.18 15.73 -8.88
C THR A 110 1.98 15.54 -7.96
N ASP A 111 2.05 16.15 -6.77
CA ASP A 111 0.97 16.08 -5.78
C ASP A 111 -0.32 16.66 -6.34
N GLY A 112 -1.38 15.86 -6.34
CA GLY A 112 -2.70 16.22 -6.87
C GLY A 112 -2.92 15.85 -8.35
N ASP A 113 -1.94 15.28 -9.04
CA ASP A 113 -2.11 14.85 -10.43
C ASP A 113 -3.27 13.86 -10.56
N GLN A 114 -4.05 14.03 -11.61
CA GLN A 114 -5.03 13.05 -12.05
C GLN A 114 -4.35 12.04 -12.97
N VAL A 115 -4.58 10.76 -12.68
CA VAL A 115 -4.18 9.62 -13.52
C VAL A 115 -5.40 8.76 -13.83
N TRP A 116 -5.27 7.87 -14.81
CA TRP A 116 -6.33 6.97 -15.24
C TRP A 116 -5.90 5.54 -15.05
N VAL A 117 -6.56 4.82 -14.15
CA VAL A 117 -6.41 3.38 -13.98
C VAL A 117 -7.33 2.67 -14.96
N MET A 118 -6.82 1.75 -15.77
CA MET A 118 -7.56 1.05 -16.82
C MET A 118 -7.30 -0.45 -16.76
N LEU A 119 -8.33 -1.24 -17.04
CA LEU A 119 -8.26 -2.68 -17.17
C LEU A 119 -8.14 -3.08 -18.63
N HIS A 120 -7.21 -4.01 -18.92
CA HIS A 120 -7.01 -4.62 -20.23
C HIS A 120 -7.12 -6.13 -20.14
N GLU A 121 -7.60 -6.78 -21.23
CA GLU A 121 -7.58 -8.22 -21.37
C GLU A 121 -6.14 -8.72 -21.66
N ASP A 122 -5.80 -9.95 -21.27
CA ASP A 122 -4.55 -10.62 -21.64
C ASP A 122 -4.85 -11.57 -22.83
N THR A 123 -4.74 -11.06 -24.07
CA THR A 123 -5.17 -11.78 -25.28
C THR A 123 -4.04 -12.17 -26.21
N GLY A 124 -2.90 -11.67 -26.12
CA GLY A 124 -1.75 -11.99 -26.98
C GLY A 124 -0.88 -13.10 -26.40
N THR A 125 0.35 -12.76 -26.15
CA THR A 125 1.27 -13.63 -25.43
C THR A 125 0.97 -13.55 -23.94
N LYS A 126 0.54 -14.66 -23.33
CA LYS A 126 0.14 -14.67 -21.91
C LYS A 126 1.20 -14.05 -21.00
N MET A 127 0.76 -13.14 -20.12
CA MET A 127 1.59 -12.40 -19.18
C MET A 127 2.64 -11.48 -19.86
N GLN A 128 2.39 -11.06 -21.08
CA GLN A 128 3.16 -10.04 -21.78
C GLN A 128 2.20 -8.95 -22.24
N TYR A 129 2.30 -7.74 -21.71
CA TYR A 129 1.45 -6.61 -22.11
C TYR A 129 1.85 -6.10 -23.50
N GLU A 130 0.92 -6.16 -24.47
CA GLU A 130 1.19 -5.93 -25.90
C GLU A 130 0.30 -4.83 -26.53
N PHE A 131 -0.50 -4.11 -25.74
CA PHE A 131 -1.39 -3.06 -26.25
C PHE A 131 -0.61 -1.91 -26.89
N ASP A 132 -0.82 -1.67 -28.19
CA ASP A 132 -0.16 -0.63 -28.99
C ASP A 132 -1.11 0.49 -29.46
N GLY A 133 -2.35 0.50 -28.97
CA GLY A 133 -3.40 1.43 -29.39
C GLY A 133 -4.39 0.84 -30.39
N ASN A 134 -4.11 -0.36 -30.90
CA ASN A 134 -5.06 -1.17 -31.67
C ASN A 134 -5.69 -2.20 -30.72
N ASN A 135 -6.93 -2.59 -30.99
CA ASN A 135 -7.61 -3.57 -30.13
C ASN A 135 -7.35 -5.02 -30.55
N ASP A 136 -6.22 -5.30 -31.20
CA ASP A 136 -5.85 -6.64 -31.67
C ASP A 136 -5.21 -7.48 -30.57
N LEU A 137 -4.40 -6.82 -29.71
CA LEU A 137 -3.71 -7.44 -28.58
C LEU A 137 -3.97 -6.62 -27.31
N ASP A 138 -4.26 -7.31 -26.23
CA ASP A 138 -4.52 -6.74 -24.90
C ASP A 138 -5.48 -5.52 -24.91
N PRO A 139 -6.65 -5.62 -25.57
CA PRO A 139 -7.58 -4.50 -25.62
C PRO A 139 -8.09 -4.12 -24.23
N PRO A 140 -8.60 -2.91 -24.03
CA PRO A 140 -9.32 -2.56 -22.80
C PRO A 140 -10.52 -3.49 -22.59
N PHE A 141 -10.77 -3.91 -21.35
CA PHE A 141 -12.08 -4.46 -20.98
C PHE A 141 -13.16 -3.44 -21.26
N VAL A 142 -14.26 -3.87 -21.87
CA VAL A 142 -15.38 -3.01 -22.25
C VAL A 142 -16.66 -3.46 -21.58
N VAL A 143 -17.34 -2.53 -20.90
CA VAL A 143 -18.67 -2.74 -20.32
C VAL A 143 -19.60 -1.66 -20.85
N ASP A 144 -20.74 -2.05 -21.37
CA ASP A 144 -21.75 -1.15 -21.98
C ASP A 144 -21.17 -0.25 -23.09
N GLY A 145 -20.16 -0.75 -23.81
CA GLY A 145 -19.53 -0.04 -24.92
C GLY A 145 -18.44 0.97 -24.53
N ALA A 146 -18.07 1.03 -23.25
CA ALA A 146 -17.02 1.92 -22.75
C ALA A 146 -15.87 1.12 -22.10
N PRO A 147 -14.61 1.56 -22.22
CA PRO A 147 -13.49 0.98 -21.49
C PRO A 147 -13.70 1.04 -19.98
N VAL A 148 -13.31 -0.02 -19.27
CA VAL A 148 -13.33 -0.05 -17.80
C VAL A 148 -12.12 0.70 -17.28
N MET A 149 -12.33 1.94 -16.84
CA MET A 149 -11.30 2.83 -16.32
C MET A 149 -11.86 3.78 -15.27
N SER A 150 -10.98 4.32 -14.43
CA SER A 150 -11.34 5.31 -13.40
C SER A 150 -10.29 6.41 -13.32
N ALA A 151 -10.75 7.65 -13.20
CA ALA A 151 -9.89 8.78 -12.88
C ALA A 151 -9.57 8.81 -11.38
N VAL A 152 -8.31 8.97 -11.03
CA VAL A 152 -7.80 8.96 -9.66
C VAL A 152 -6.87 10.13 -9.46
N ASN A 153 -7.07 10.93 -8.41
CA ASN A 153 -6.05 11.88 -7.98
C ASN A 153 -5.07 11.19 -7.04
N ILE A 154 -3.79 11.28 -7.39
CA ILE A 154 -2.69 10.79 -6.56
C ILE A 154 -2.11 11.94 -5.73
N MET A 155 -1.95 11.72 -4.45
CA MET A 155 -1.47 12.72 -3.51
C MET A 155 -0.22 12.24 -2.77
N SER A 156 0.61 13.22 -2.38
CA SER A 156 1.78 12.99 -1.55
C SER A 156 1.40 12.90 -0.06
N ALA A 157 2.12 12.08 0.69
CA ALA A 157 2.15 12.19 2.14
C ALA A 157 2.68 13.57 2.57
N LYS A 158 2.30 14.04 3.77
CA LYS A 158 2.59 15.41 4.21
C LYS A 158 2.85 15.50 5.70
N ILE A 159 3.78 16.36 6.08
CA ILE A 159 4.07 16.71 7.47
C ILE A 159 3.86 18.21 7.64
N THR A 160 2.96 18.61 8.54
CA THR A 160 2.79 20.00 8.95
C THR A 160 3.63 20.27 10.19
N SER A 161 4.68 21.10 10.05
CA SER A 161 5.64 21.38 11.13
C SER A 161 5.94 22.88 11.23
N PRO A 162 5.15 23.64 11.96
CA PRO A 162 5.46 25.03 12.25
C PRO A 162 6.65 25.15 13.19
N ASP A 163 7.34 26.31 13.16
CA ASP A 163 8.31 26.65 14.21
C ASP A 163 7.64 26.61 15.58
N MET A 164 8.29 26.04 16.59
CA MET A 164 7.66 25.78 17.88
C MET A 164 8.62 25.83 19.07
N ASP A 165 8.06 26.03 20.24
CA ASP A 165 8.75 25.82 21.51
C ASP A 165 8.83 24.32 21.80
N ILE A 166 9.95 23.85 22.33
CA ILE A 166 10.12 22.48 22.78
C ILE A 166 10.09 22.47 24.32
N THR A 167 9.15 21.72 24.86
CA THR A 167 9.00 21.57 26.32
C THR A 167 9.18 20.10 26.69
N ASN A 168 9.98 19.83 27.72
CA ASN A 168 10.27 18.47 28.18
C ASN A 168 10.77 17.51 27.05
N ASN A 169 11.61 18.02 26.16
CA ASN A 169 12.11 17.27 25.00
C ASN A 169 10.98 16.62 24.14
N THR A 170 9.87 17.31 23.97
CA THR A 170 8.71 16.80 23.23
C THR A 170 8.41 17.68 22.03
N VAL A 171 8.34 17.07 20.85
CA VAL A 171 7.86 17.66 19.59
C VAL A 171 6.38 17.30 19.41
N VAL A 172 5.52 18.27 19.12
CA VAL A 172 4.09 18.03 18.82
C VAL A 172 3.77 18.62 17.46
N LEU A 173 3.58 17.74 16.46
CA LEU A 173 3.20 18.15 15.11
C LEU A 173 1.68 18.18 14.98
N PRO A 174 1.08 19.27 14.47
CA PRO A 174 -0.37 19.40 14.39
C PRO A 174 -1.02 18.38 13.49
N GLU A 175 -0.38 18.04 12.35
CA GLU A 175 -0.91 17.10 11.39
C GLU A 175 0.21 16.38 10.62
N VAL A 176 0.04 15.07 10.47
CA VAL A 176 0.86 14.20 9.61
C VAL A 176 -0.09 13.33 8.79
N VAL A 177 -0.03 13.46 7.47
CA VAL A 177 -0.77 12.60 6.54
C VAL A 177 0.19 11.54 6.03
N ALA A 178 0.01 10.29 6.46
CA ALA A 178 0.85 9.17 6.07
C ALA A 178 0.19 8.34 4.96
N ALA A 179 0.97 7.92 3.97
CA ALA A 179 0.50 7.10 2.86
C ALA A 179 0.33 5.61 3.24
N ALA A 180 1.08 5.17 4.25
CA ALA A 180 1.05 3.82 4.82
C ALA A 180 1.25 3.90 6.33
N ASP A 181 1.03 2.78 7.03
CA ASP A 181 1.50 2.64 8.41
C ASP A 181 3.02 2.74 8.43
N GLY A 182 3.57 3.44 9.43
CA GLY A 182 5.00 3.72 9.45
C GLY A 182 5.45 4.49 10.69
N TRP A 183 6.53 5.22 10.50
CA TRP A 183 7.18 5.99 11.55
C TRP A 183 7.29 7.46 11.18
N LEU A 184 6.98 8.33 12.10
CA LEU A 184 7.45 9.70 12.09
C LEU A 184 8.71 9.76 12.94
N VAL A 185 9.84 10.08 12.31
CA VAL A 185 11.13 10.22 13.00
C VAL A 185 11.57 11.68 13.00
N ILE A 186 12.38 12.05 13.97
CA ILE A 186 13.00 13.39 14.05
C ILE A 186 14.49 13.23 13.88
N HIS A 187 15.05 13.87 12.87
CA HIS A 187 16.49 14.00 12.66
C HIS A 187 17.00 15.33 13.18
N ASN A 188 18.27 15.36 13.59
CA ASN A 188 18.93 16.54 14.08
C ASN A 188 19.50 17.40 12.95
N ASP A 189 19.91 18.64 13.27
CA ASP A 189 20.68 19.55 12.46
C ASP A 189 22.16 19.17 12.53
N ASN A 190 22.85 19.19 11.37
CA ASN A 190 24.31 19.02 11.31
C ASN A 190 25.13 20.28 11.71
N GLY A 191 24.46 21.30 12.22
CA GLY A 191 25.08 22.60 12.60
C GLY A 191 25.28 23.56 11.43
N MET A 192 24.87 23.19 10.21
CA MET A 192 24.92 24.01 8.98
C MET A 192 23.54 24.14 8.33
N GLY A 193 22.48 23.81 9.04
CA GLY A 193 21.08 23.84 8.56
C GLY A 193 20.68 22.66 7.68
N GLY A 194 21.48 21.58 7.67
CA GLY A 194 21.21 20.34 6.99
C GLY A 194 20.86 19.20 7.94
N ILE A 195 20.23 18.17 7.39
CA ILE A 195 19.81 16.97 8.14
C ILE A 195 20.99 16.06 8.48
N VAL A 196 20.99 15.45 9.67
CA VAL A 196 21.90 14.33 10.04
C VAL A 196 21.21 13.02 9.71
N LEU A 197 21.83 12.17 8.92
CA LEU A 197 21.38 10.85 8.51
C LEU A 197 22.47 9.78 8.80
N PRO A 198 22.10 8.53 9.13
CA PRO A 198 20.73 8.02 9.34
C PRO A 198 20.18 8.24 10.76
N GLU A 199 20.98 8.80 11.65
CA GLU A 199 20.67 8.92 13.07
C GLU A 199 19.39 9.74 13.31
N ILE A 200 18.56 9.26 14.21
CA ILE A 200 17.35 9.93 14.68
C ILE A 200 17.47 10.30 16.14
N ILE A 201 16.75 11.34 16.57
CA ILE A 201 16.71 11.79 17.96
C ILE A 201 15.35 11.58 18.61
N GLY A 202 14.40 10.97 17.94
CA GLY A 202 13.09 10.60 18.44
C GLY A 202 12.25 9.95 17.33
N LYS A 203 11.27 9.14 17.71
CA LYS A 203 10.33 8.51 16.79
C LYS A 203 9.01 8.17 17.45
N VAL A 204 7.97 8.04 16.61
CA VAL A 204 6.65 7.54 16.99
C VAL A 204 6.01 6.83 15.80
N GLN A 205 5.20 5.82 16.05
CA GLN A 205 4.39 5.19 15.00
C GLN A 205 3.28 6.12 14.53
N VAL A 206 2.98 6.09 13.23
CA VAL A 206 1.85 6.76 12.60
C VAL A 206 1.06 5.74 11.79
N SER A 207 -0.25 5.91 11.72
CA SER A 207 -1.12 5.06 10.90
C SER A 207 -1.34 5.69 9.53
N LYS A 208 -1.65 4.87 8.52
CA LYS A 208 -2.11 5.33 7.20
C LYS A 208 -3.27 6.32 7.37
N GLY A 209 -3.20 7.45 6.67
CA GLY A 209 -4.19 8.53 6.71
C GLY A 209 -3.76 9.70 7.59
N VAL A 210 -4.74 10.42 8.13
CA VAL A 210 -4.53 11.67 8.89
C VAL A 210 -4.27 11.36 10.36
N ASN A 211 -3.09 11.77 10.86
CA ASN A 211 -2.71 11.72 12.27
C ASN A 211 -2.62 13.16 12.79
N THR A 212 -3.30 13.45 13.89
CA THR A 212 -3.34 14.80 14.48
C THR A 212 -2.66 14.85 15.85
N ASN A 213 -2.03 15.99 16.17
CA ASN A 213 -1.30 16.20 17.41
C ASN A 213 -0.27 15.08 17.68
N VAL A 214 0.50 14.74 16.64
CA VAL A 214 1.49 13.67 16.72
C VAL A 214 2.61 14.09 17.65
N THR A 215 2.74 13.36 18.75
CA THR A 215 3.69 13.66 19.82
C THR A 215 4.91 12.75 19.73
N VAL A 216 6.09 13.32 19.54
CA VAL A 216 7.38 12.62 19.52
C VAL A 216 8.19 12.98 20.75
N GLN A 217 8.47 12.01 21.59
CA GLN A 217 9.42 12.17 22.69
C GLN A 217 10.84 12.04 22.12
N LEU A 218 11.65 13.08 22.32
CA LEU A 218 13.06 13.03 21.95
C LEU A 218 13.88 12.28 23.00
N ASP A 219 15.01 11.72 22.58
CA ASP A 219 15.91 10.99 23.46
C ASP A 219 16.44 11.89 24.58
N ALA A 220 16.57 11.36 25.78
CA ALA A 220 16.97 12.12 26.98
C ALA A 220 18.37 12.75 26.89
N SER A 221 19.23 12.25 25.99
CA SER A 221 20.58 12.78 25.76
C SER A 221 20.62 13.97 24.81
N VAL A 222 19.50 14.29 24.14
CA VAL A 222 19.42 15.39 23.18
C VAL A 222 19.42 16.73 23.91
N ASN A 223 20.36 17.58 23.50
CA ASN A 223 20.45 18.96 23.99
C ASN A 223 20.11 19.90 22.84
N LEU A 224 18.93 20.49 22.87
CA LEU A 224 18.47 21.44 21.87
C LEU A 224 18.87 22.89 22.24
N SER A 225 18.92 23.73 21.23
CA SER A 225 19.15 25.17 21.38
C SER A 225 18.10 25.96 20.59
N SER A 226 17.75 27.15 21.08
CA SER A 226 16.92 28.08 20.30
C SER A 226 17.62 28.43 18.99
N GLY A 227 16.84 28.44 17.89
CA GLY A 227 17.32 28.66 16.53
C GLY A 227 17.79 27.38 15.81
N GLN A 228 17.91 26.26 16.49
CA GLN A 228 18.27 24.97 15.90
C GLN A 228 17.14 24.46 14.99
N LYS A 229 17.48 23.84 13.87
CA LYS A 229 16.50 23.16 13.01
C LYS A 229 16.34 21.69 13.40
N LEU A 230 15.13 21.19 13.29
CA LEU A 230 14.82 19.77 13.37
C LEU A 230 14.08 19.34 12.11
N PHE A 231 14.25 18.06 11.72
CA PHE A 231 13.75 17.52 10.46
C PHE A 231 12.86 16.32 10.71
N PRO A 232 11.53 16.52 10.82
CA PRO A 232 10.56 15.43 10.79
C PRO A 232 10.58 14.75 9.43
N MET A 233 10.61 13.41 9.41
CA MET A 233 10.62 12.59 8.22
C MET A 233 9.69 11.39 8.39
N LEU A 234 8.97 11.01 7.32
CA LEU A 234 8.19 9.79 7.28
C LEU A 234 9.03 8.62 6.80
N HIS A 235 8.93 7.51 7.50
CA HIS A 235 9.50 6.21 7.16
C HIS A 235 8.40 5.15 7.11
N LEU A 236 8.59 4.11 6.32
CA LEU A 236 7.74 2.94 6.30
C LEU A 236 7.90 2.14 7.61
N ASP A 237 6.96 1.24 7.87
CA ASP A 237 7.09 0.14 8.84
C ASP A 237 7.03 -1.18 8.04
N ASN A 238 8.20 -1.61 7.53
CA ASN A 238 8.36 -2.84 6.77
C ASN A 238 9.53 -3.64 7.35
N GLY A 239 9.60 -4.94 7.19
CA GLY A 239 10.51 -5.76 7.96
C GLY A 239 9.80 -6.33 9.19
N GLN A 240 10.29 -6.09 10.40
CA GLN A 240 9.58 -6.47 11.63
C GLN A 240 8.59 -5.36 12.02
N ILE A 241 7.31 -5.59 11.75
CA ILE A 241 6.25 -4.62 12.03
C ILE A 241 6.27 -4.16 13.50
N GLY A 242 6.26 -2.85 13.70
CA GLY A 242 6.30 -2.21 15.01
C GLY A 242 7.69 -2.08 15.62
N VAL A 243 8.75 -2.40 14.86
CA VAL A 243 10.16 -2.24 15.26
C VAL A 243 10.86 -1.39 14.22
N TYR A 244 11.36 -0.23 14.60
CA TYR A 244 12.11 0.64 13.68
C TYR A 244 13.51 0.08 13.43
N GLU A 245 13.81 -0.28 12.19
CA GLU A 245 15.02 -1.01 11.79
C GLU A 245 15.93 -0.22 10.82
N PHE A 246 15.58 0.99 10.44
CA PHE A 246 16.37 1.77 9.48
C PHE A 246 17.76 2.11 10.03
N ASP A 247 18.80 1.64 9.33
CA ASP A 247 20.22 1.80 9.66
C ASP A 247 21.01 2.63 8.62
N GLY A 248 20.30 3.30 7.71
CA GLY A 248 20.87 4.00 6.57
C GLY A 248 20.74 3.22 5.26
N ASN A 249 20.21 2.00 5.31
CA ASN A 249 19.85 1.19 4.16
C ASN A 249 18.32 1.14 4.03
N SER A 250 17.77 1.47 2.88
CA SER A 250 16.31 1.50 2.64
C SER A 250 15.66 0.11 2.55
N ALA A 251 16.38 -0.98 2.85
CA ALA A 251 15.81 -2.34 2.83
C ALA A 251 14.68 -2.52 3.85
N PHE A 252 14.85 -1.94 5.05
CA PHE A 252 13.86 -1.95 6.11
C PHE A 252 13.59 -0.52 6.59
N ASP A 253 12.34 -0.21 6.82
CA ASP A 253 11.86 1.08 7.32
C ASP A 253 12.50 2.29 6.60
N GLY A 254 12.68 2.15 5.29
CA GLY A 254 13.22 3.22 4.48
C GLY A 254 12.30 4.46 4.48
N PRO A 255 12.82 5.62 4.05
CA PRO A 255 12.01 6.83 3.99
C PRO A 255 10.84 6.69 3.01
N GLU A 256 9.71 7.30 3.36
CA GLU A 256 8.58 7.46 2.45
C GLU A 256 8.96 8.39 1.30
N ILE A 257 8.57 8.02 0.08
CA ILE A 257 8.89 8.79 -1.13
C ILE A 257 7.65 9.07 -1.97
N PHE A 258 7.69 10.19 -2.70
CA PHE A 258 6.72 10.55 -3.72
C PHE A 258 7.41 11.19 -4.93
N GLY A 259 7.07 10.73 -6.13
CA GLY A 259 7.70 11.22 -7.36
C GLY A 259 9.06 10.59 -7.64
N ASN A 260 9.70 11.06 -8.71
CA ASN A 260 10.94 10.49 -9.25
C ASN A 260 12.14 11.44 -9.15
N LEU A 261 12.07 12.46 -8.31
CA LEU A 261 13.22 13.33 -8.05
C LEU A 261 14.35 12.53 -7.43
N ALA A 262 15.59 12.94 -7.71
CA ALA A 262 16.73 12.31 -7.07
C ALA A 262 16.72 12.57 -5.56
N PHE A 263 17.08 11.54 -4.77
CA PHE A 263 17.22 11.67 -3.32
C PHE A 263 18.10 12.88 -2.94
N PRO A 264 17.70 13.69 -1.92
CA PRO A 264 16.52 13.55 -1.05
C PRO A 264 15.26 14.23 -1.60
N GLY A 265 15.22 14.70 -2.83
CA GLY A 265 14.14 15.51 -3.38
C GLY A 265 12.78 14.83 -3.48
N ASN A 266 12.73 13.48 -3.43
CA ASN A 266 11.51 12.69 -3.41
C ASN A 266 11.11 12.16 -2.03
N VAL A 267 11.94 12.40 -1.00
CA VAL A 267 11.67 11.94 0.39
C VAL A 267 10.66 12.87 1.07
N ILE A 268 9.75 12.29 1.81
CA ILE A 268 8.75 13.03 2.58
C ILE A 268 9.34 13.47 3.92
N PHE A 269 9.87 14.68 3.93
CA PHE A 269 10.35 15.35 5.14
C PHE A 269 10.12 16.85 5.07
N THR A 270 10.26 17.50 6.20
CA THR A 270 10.20 18.96 6.32
C THR A 270 11.21 19.44 7.36
N SER A 271 11.21 20.72 7.67
CA SER A 271 12.01 21.27 8.77
C SER A 271 11.23 22.32 9.52
N PHE A 272 11.52 22.47 10.80
CA PHE A 272 11.06 23.59 11.64
C PHE A 272 12.20 24.10 12.53
N THR A 273 12.05 25.33 13.02
CA THR A 273 12.99 25.95 13.92
C THR A 273 12.50 25.81 15.37
N VAL A 274 13.38 25.40 16.27
CA VAL A 274 13.16 25.44 17.72
C VAL A 274 13.19 26.89 18.16
N LEU A 275 12.06 27.42 18.66
CA LEU A 275 11.96 28.81 19.12
C LEU A 275 12.57 28.93 20.51
N ASN A 276 12.07 28.15 21.47
CA ASN A 276 12.57 28.08 22.84
C ASN A 276 12.66 26.63 23.32
N VAL A 277 13.54 26.38 24.32
CA VAL A 277 13.65 25.08 25.00
C VAL A 277 13.30 25.34 26.47
N ASN A 278 12.25 24.65 27.00
CA ASN A 278 11.69 24.80 28.32
C ASN A 278 11.71 23.49 29.13
#